data_c0ce811942318df4faa56a35c58000d2
#
_entry.id   c0ce811942318df4faa56a35c58000d2
#
_cell.length_a   1.000
_cell.length_b   1.000
_cell.length_c   1.000
_cell.angle_alpha   90.00
_cell.angle_beta   90.00
_cell.angle_gamma   90.00
#
_symmetry.space_group_name_H-M   'P 1'
#
loop_
_entity.id
_entity.type
_entity.pdbx_description
1 polymer ?
#
loop_
_entity_poly.entity_id
_entity_poly.type
_entity_poly.pdbx_seq_one_letter_code
_entity_poly.pdbx_strand_id
1 'polypeptide(L)'
;MFDSSTKASLSFTAGIKPLPVIGALTAPGLLILAVGFICFVSLSARAQQSDPKPVVVQPGAPGQPSRVLPPSTRAMLPPRSRKDVEFMQGMIMHHAQAVEMTALMESHTENKNLRLLGARISHSQGEEIRFMARWLDARGEPVTQPMGDMSMDMPGMDMSNHSQMLMPGMLTARQMDALRKAKGAEFDRLFLTGMIQHHTGALVMVKDLFDTAGAGQDAELFSFTTDVDSGQRAEIRIMQNLVGTNR
;
A
#
# COMPACT_ATOMS: atom_id res chain seq x y z
N MET A 1 55.16 -25.75 23.89
CA MET A 1 54.95 -26.79 24.89
C MET A 1 53.46 -26.89 25.14
N PHE A 2 52.88 -28.02 24.67
CA PHE A 2 51.57 -28.63 24.99
C PHE A 2 50.31 -27.71 24.95
N ASP A 3 49.39 -27.95 24.04
CA ASP A 3 48.56 -29.12 23.62
C ASP A 3 47.18 -29.10 24.31
N SER A 4 46.19 -29.24 23.55
CA SER A 4 45.02 -30.13 23.53
C SER A 4 43.69 -29.44 23.22
N SER A 5 43.34 -29.51 22.02
CA SER A 5 42.16 -30.13 21.39
C SER A 5 41.11 -30.73 22.35
N THR A 6 39.85 -30.28 22.23
CA THR A 6 38.69 -31.19 22.47
C THR A 6 37.54 -30.82 21.52
N LYS A 7 37.36 -31.64 20.49
CA LYS A 7 36.15 -31.73 19.66
C LYS A 7 35.11 -32.56 20.40
N ALA A 8 33.95 -32.04 20.68
CA ALA A 8 32.78 -32.83 21.09
C ALA A 8 31.86 -33.00 19.89
N SER A 9 31.84 -34.24 19.37
CA SER A 9 30.89 -34.73 18.38
C SER A 9 29.66 -35.27 19.11
N LEU A 10 28.46 -34.73 18.88
CA LEU A 10 27.19 -35.28 19.34
C LEU A 10 26.51 -36.00 18.17
N SER A 11 26.64 -37.34 18.20
CA SER A 11 25.87 -38.26 17.33
C SER A 11 24.45 -38.42 17.89
N PHE A 12 23.44 -38.07 17.11
CA PHE A 12 22.03 -38.33 17.41
C PHE A 12 21.60 -39.58 16.63
N THR A 13 21.51 -40.73 17.31
CA THR A 13 20.95 -41.97 16.78
C THR A 13 19.44 -42.02 17.09
N ALA A 14 18.60 -41.90 16.06
CA ALA A 14 17.17 -42.11 16.15
C ALA A 14 16.86 -43.63 16.12
N GLY A 15 16.39 -44.16 17.24
CA GLY A 15 15.94 -45.53 17.35
C GLY A 15 14.50 -45.68 16.82
N ILE A 16 14.34 -46.46 15.76
CA ILE A 16 13.05 -46.86 15.22
C ILE A 16 12.62 -48.13 15.95
N LYS A 17 11.48 -48.08 16.68
CA LYS A 17 10.82 -49.24 17.25
C LYS A 17 9.91 -49.88 16.24
N PRO A 18 9.91 -51.22 16.05
CA PRO A 18 8.93 -51.90 15.17
C PRO A 18 7.59 -52.07 15.88
N LEU A 19 6.50 -51.86 15.12
CA LEU A 19 5.13 -52.16 15.51
C LEU A 19 4.80 -53.66 15.40
N PRO A 20 3.95 -54.21 16.25
CA PRO A 20 3.62 -55.63 16.23
C PRO A 20 2.66 -55.98 15.09
N VAL A 21 2.94 -57.12 14.47
CA VAL A 21 2.10 -57.79 13.48
C VAL A 21 0.88 -58.37 14.18
N ILE A 22 -0.33 -57.93 13.83
CA ILE A 22 -1.59 -58.48 14.28
C ILE A 22 -2.10 -59.44 13.20
N GLY A 23 -2.36 -60.66 13.64
CA GLY A 23 -2.72 -61.81 12.83
C GLY A 23 -4.02 -61.68 12.03
N ALA A 24 -4.04 -62.40 10.93
CA ALA A 24 -5.19 -62.58 10.07
C ALA A 24 -6.31 -63.35 10.78
N LEU A 25 -7.48 -62.75 10.96
CA LEU A 25 -8.74 -63.44 11.24
C LEU A 25 -9.55 -63.47 9.96
N THR A 26 -9.69 -64.68 9.40
CA THR A 26 -10.63 -65.01 8.34
C THR A 26 -12.02 -65.17 8.93
N ALA A 27 -12.97 -64.32 8.53
CA ALA A 27 -14.38 -64.54 8.80
C ALA A 27 -15.19 -64.35 7.52
N PRO A 28 -16.05 -65.31 7.10
CA PRO A 28 -16.93 -65.17 5.96
C PRO A 28 -18.20 -64.45 6.39
N GLY A 29 -18.28 -63.17 6.17
CA GLY A 29 -19.46 -62.37 6.55
C GLY A 29 -19.58 -61.01 5.87
N LEU A 30 -18.68 -60.67 4.94
CA LEU A 30 -18.54 -59.28 4.42
C LEU A 30 -19.13 -59.07 3.02
N LEU A 31 -20.03 -59.96 2.55
CA LEU A 31 -20.58 -59.84 1.18
C LEU A 31 -21.97 -59.19 1.11
N ILE A 32 -22.62 -58.89 2.21
CA ILE A 32 -24.00 -58.33 2.21
C ILE A 32 -24.01 -56.80 2.48
N LEU A 33 -22.93 -56.21 3.00
CA LEU A 33 -22.86 -54.75 3.29
C LEU A 33 -22.34 -53.88 2.14
N ALA A 34 -21.76 -54.51 1.10
CA ALA A 34 -21.20 -53.73 -0.03
C ALA A 34 -22.28 -53.30 -1.05
N VAL A 35 -23.43 -53.97 -1.13
CA VAL A 35 -24.50 -53.60 -2.09
C VAL A 35 -25.40 -52.49 -1.56
N GLY A 36 -25.51 -52.34 -0.24
CA GLY A 36 -26.28 -51.24 0.36
C GLY A 36 -25.61 -49.87 0.33
N PHE A 37 -24.28 -49.82 0.19
CA PHE A 37 -23.54 -48.55 0.20
C PHE A 37 -23.44 -47.87 -1.16
N ILE A 38 -23.63 -48.61 -2.25
CA ILE A 38 -23.57 -48.07 -3.63
C ILE A 38 -24.85 -47.34 -4.02
N CYS A 39 -26.00 -47.66 -3.39
CA CYS A 39 -27.26 -46.94 -3.68
C CYS A 39 -27.44 -45.61 -2.96
N PHE A 40 -26.60 -45.26 -1.96
CA PHE A 40 -26.79 -44.02 -1.21
C PHE A 40 -25.93 -42.84 -1.69
N VAL A 41 -24.98 -43.05 -2.63
CA VAL A 41 -24.09 -41.98 -3.13
C VAL A 41 -24.69 -41.27 -4.36
N SER A 42 -25.80 -41.69 -4.90
CA SER A 42 -26.34 -41.21 -6.18
C SER A 42 -27.42 -40.10 -6.06
N LEU A 43 -27.70 -39.57 -4.87
CA LEU A 43 -28.77 -38.57 -4.72
C LEU A 43 -28.33 -37.24 -4.09
N SER A 44 -27.11 -36.81 -4.33
CA SER A 44 -26.69 -35.45 -3.99
C SER A 44 -26.13 -34.72 -5.18
N ALA A 45 -26.77 -34.82 -6.34
CA ALA A 45 -26.73 -33.78 -7.32
C ALA A 45 -27.55 -32.61 -6.78
N ARG A 46 -26.96 -31.87 -5.83
CA ARG A 46 -27.45 -30.55 -5.49
C ARG A 46 -27.38 -29.75 -6.79
N ALA A 47 -28.54 -29.46 -7.36
CA ALA A 47 -28.66 -28.45 -8.39
C ALA A 47 -27.91 -27.22 -7.87
N GLN A 48 -26.83 -26.84 -8.55
CA GLN A 48 -26.09 -25.61 -8.32
C GLN A 48 -27.11 -24.51 -8.63
N GLN A 49 -27.74 -24.00 -7.58
CA GLN A 49 -28.65 -22.89 -7.68
C GLN A 49 -27.77 -21.74 -8.21
N SER A 50 -27.95 -21.40 -9.48
CA SER A 50 -27.30 -20.24 -10.05
C SER A 50 -27.67 -19.04 -9.19
N ASP A 51 -26.68 -18.43 -8.55
CA ASP A 51 -26.90 -17.22 -7.78
C ASP A 51 -27.72 -16.23 -8.62
N PRO A 52 -28.81 -15.70 -8.07
CA PRO A 52 -29.63 -14.75 -8.81
C PRO A 52 -28.73 -13.59 -9.23
N LYS A 53 -28.69 -13.30 -10.54
CA LYS A 53 -27.92 -12.15 -11.05
C LYS A 53 -28.32 -10.90 -10.26
N PRO A 54 -27.36 -10.12 -9.78
CA PRO A 54 -27.65 -8.93 -8.99
C PRO A 54 -28.58 -7.98 -9.77
N VAL A 55 -29.61 -7.52 -9.12
CA VAL A 55 -30.55 -6.55 -9.71
C VAL A 55 -29.92 -5.16 -9.59
N VAL A 56 -29.70 -4.52 -10.73
CA VAL A 56 -29.20 -3.12 -10.75
C VAL A 56 -30.38 -2.20 -10.52
N VAL A 57 -30.33 -1.37 -9.48
CA VAL A 57 -31.38 -0.44 -9.09
C VAL A 57 -30.86 0.99 -9.13
N GLN A 58 -31.55 1.87 -9.82
CA GLN A 58 -31.32 3.31 -9.77
C GLN A 58 -32.21 3.91 -8.68
N PRO A 59 -31.64 4.53 -7.63
CA PRO A 59 -32.45 5.23 -6.63
C PRO A 59 -33.23 6.37 -7.27
N GLY A 60 -34.49 6.55 -6.87
CA GLY A 60 -35.28 7.73 -7.25
C GLY A 60 -34.82 8.97 -6.48
N ALA A 61 -35.17 10.16 -6.98
CA ALA A 61 -35.07 11.41 -6.22
C ALA A 61 -35.91 11.32 -4.93
N PRO A 62 -35.68 12.16 -3.92
CA PRO A 62 -36.51 12.19 -2.72
C PRO A 62 -37.98 12.21 -3.04
N GLY A 63 -38.74 11.21 -2.54
CA GLY A 63 -40.18 11.06 -2.83
C GLY A 63 -40.53 10.35 -4.14
N GLN A 64 -39.52 9.89 -4.91
CA GLN A 64 -39.75 9.12 -6.14
C GLN A 64 -39.32 7.65 -5.94
N PRO A 65 -40.03 6.68 -6.56
CA PRO A 65 -39.67 5.26 -6.46
C PRO A 65 -38.37 4.96 -7.17
N SER A 66 -37.65 3.98 -6.64
CA SER A 66 -36.45 3.43 -7.30
C SER A 66 -36.83 2.68 -8.58
N ARG A 67 -35.97 2.72 -9.59
CA ARG A 67 -36.17 2.10 -10.90
C ARG A 67 -35.20 0.92 -11.07
N VAL A 68 -35.72 -0.25 -11.44
CA VAL A 68 -34.90 -1.39 -11.84
C VAL A 68 -34.36 -1.15 -13.25
N LEU A 69 -33.04 -1.31 -13.40
CA LEU A 69 -32.35 -1.15 -14.67
C LEU A 69 -32.07 -2.50 -15.32
N PRO A 70 -31.88 -2.57 -16.64
CA PRO A 70 -31.48 -3.81 -17.31
C PRO A 70 -30.18 -4.39 -16.72
N PRO A 71 -30.02 -5.72 -16.65
CA PRO A 71 -28.78 -6.36 -16.14
C PRO A 71 -27.52 -5.99 -16.93
N SER A 72 -27.68 -5.47 -18.13
CA SER A 72 -26.60 -4.95 -18.99
C SER A 72 -26.18 -3.53 -18.66
N THR A 73 -26.89 -2.86 -17.75
CA THR A 73 -26.54 -1.50 -17.34
C THR A 73 -25.19 -1.51 -16.66
N ARG A 74 -24.26 -0.71 -17.19
CA ARG A 74 -22.96 -0.45 -16.58
C ARG A 74 -22.96 0.94 -15.98
N ALA A 75 -22.43 1.08 -14.80
CA ALA A 75 -22.12 2.41 -14.26
C ALA A 75 -21.10 3.08 -15.19
N MET A 76 -21.42 4.28 -15.64
CA MET A 76 -20.40 5.14 -16.25
C MET A 76 -19.56 5.71 -15.10
N LEU A 77 -18.25 5.53 -15.18
CA LEU A 77 -17.34 6.23 -14.28
C LEU A 77 -17.54 7.74 -14.51
N PRO A 78 -17.52 8.56 -13.46
CA PRO A 78 -17.55 10.00 -13.62
C PRO A 78 -16.38 10.42 -14.53
N PRO A 79 -16.55 11.46 -15.35
CA PRO A 79 -15.46 11.97 -16.16
C PRO A 79 -14.31 12.37 -15.22
N ARG A 80 -13.13 11.80 -15.48
CA ARG A 80 -11.94 12.14 -14.71
C ARG A 80 -11.59 13.60 -14.90
N SER A 81 -11.27 14.26 -13.82
CA SER A 81 -10.75 15.60 -13.84
C SER A 81 -9.26 15.56 -14.22
N ARG A 82 -8.78 16.54 -14.97
CA ARG A 82 -7.34 16.72 -15.20
C ARG A 82 -6.59 16.88 -13.86
N LYS A 83 -7.20 17.54 -12.89
CA LYS A 83 -6.65 17.72 -11.55
C LYS A 83 -6.46 16.40 -10.82
N ASP A 84 -7.34 15.41 -11.02
CA ASP A 84 -7.21 14.06 -10.44
C ASP A 84 -5.93 13.38 -10.95
N VAL A 85 -5.67 13.48 -12.27
CA VAL A 85 -4.47 12.91 -12.89
C VAL A 85 -3.21 13.62 -12.38
N GLU A 86 -3.20 14.95 -12.38
CA GLU A 86 -2.09 15.77 -11.88
C GLU A 86 -1.79 15.48 -10.40
N PHE A 87 -2.84 15.29 -9.59
CA PHE A 87 -2.70 14.90 -8.18
C PHE A 87 -2.03 13.54 -8.03
N MET A 88 -2.51 12.51 -8.75
CA MET A 88 -1.96 11.15 -8.66
C MET A 88 -0.49 11.12 -9.12
N GLN A 89 -0.17 11.77 -10.23
CA GLN A 89 1.20 11.87 -10.73
C GLN A 89 2.12 12.61 -9.77
N GLY A 90 1.66 13.74 -9.25
CA GLY A 90 2.41 14.54 -8.27
C GLY A 90 2.63 13.78 -6.96
N MET A 91 1.60 13.10 -6.45
CA MET A 91 1.69 12.38 -5.19
C MET A 91 2.61 11.15 -5.30
N ILE A 92 2.73 10.50 -6.47
CA ILE A 92 3.75 9.47 -6.71
C ILE A 92 5.16 10.03 -6.50
N MET A 93 5.45 11.19 -7.08
CA MET A 93 6.76 11.83 -6.95
C MET A 93 7.01 12.29 -5.50
N HIS A 94 5.98 12.81 -4.86
CA HIS A 94 6.02 13.22 -3.47
C HIS A 94 6.35 12.03 -2.56
N HIS A 95 5.63 10.93 -2.65
CA HIS A 95 5.85 9.71 -1.87
C HIS A 95 7.21 9.06 -2.13
N ALA A 96 7.71 9.13 -3.36
CA ALA A 96 9.04 8.62 -3.69
C ALA A 96 10.14 9.30 -2.87
N GLN A 97 10.02 10.59 -2.55
CA GLN A 97 10.98 11.28 -1.68
C GLN A 97 10.92 10.74 -0.24
N ALA A 98 9.74 10.45 0.30
CA ALA A 98 9.64 9.86 1.63
C ALA A 98 10.25 8.45 1.69
N VAL A 99 10.05 7.64 0.65
CA VAL A 99 10.71 6.32 0.53
C VAL A 99 12.23 6.48 0.49
N GLU A 100 12.76 7.47 -0.25
CA GLU A 100 14.20 7.78 -0.25
C GLU A 100 14.70 8.18 1.14
N MET A 101 13.97 9.05 1.85
CA MET A 101 14.31 9.45 3.21
C MET A 101 14.35 8.25 4.17
N THR A 102 13.38 7.35 4.10
CA THR A 102 13.32 6.16 4.96
C THR A 102 14.42 5.15 4.65
N ALA A 103 14.87 5.05 3.41
CA ALA A 103 15.96 4.17 3.00
C ALA A 103 17.31 4.51 3.68
N LEU A 104 17.50 5.73 4.16
CA LEU A 104 18.71 6.15 4.86
C LEU A 104 18.80 5.57 6.29
N MET A 105 17.67 5.15 6.89
CA MET A 105 17.60 4.81 8.31
C MET A 105 18.53 3.71 8.75
N GLU A 106 18.68 2.65 7.94
CA GLU A 106 19.47 1.48 8.31
C GLU A 106 20.92 1.86 8.65
N SER A 107 21.51 2.79 7.89
CA SER A 107 22.89 3.21 8.03
C SER A 107 23.09 4.54 8.79
N HIS A 108 22.02 5.21 9.20
CA HIS A 108 22.09 6.57 9.75
C HIS A 108 21.64 6.69 11.20
N THR A 109 20.82 5.76 11.71
CA THR A 109 20.33 5.81 13.10
C THR A 109 20.29 4.41 13.73
N GLU A 110 20.52 4.35 15.04
CA GLU A 110 20.30 3.17 15.89
C GLU A 110 19.00 3.25 16.69
N ASN A 111 18.22 4.32 16.52
CA ASN A 111 16.97 4.53 17.22
C ASN A 111 15.90 3.54 16.72
N LYS A 112 15.61 2.53 17.53
CA LYS A 112 14.69 1.44 17.17
C LYS A 112 13.28 1.94 16.89
N ASN A 113 12.78 2.93 17.65
CA ASN A 113 11.44 3.47 17.46
C ASN A 113 11.35 4.23 16.12
N LEU A 114 12.40 4.96 15.77
CA LEU A 114 12.47 5.67 14.51
C LEU A 114 12.58 4.71 13.32
N ARG A 115 13.39 3.65 13.43
CA ARG A 115 13.48 2.60 12.40
C ARG A 115 12.13 1.90 12.18
N LEU A 116 11.39 1.58 13.25
CA LEU A 116 10.05 0.98 13.14
C LEU A 116 9.05 1.93 12.46
N LEU A 117 9.08 3.22 12.82
CA LEU A 117 8.26 4.23 12.16
C LEU A 117 8.59 4.34 10.67
N GLY A 118 9.89 4.45 10.34
CA GLY A 118 10.33 4.56 8.97
C GLY A 118 10.01 3.35 8.11
N ALA A 119 10.14 2.13 8.67
CA ALA A 119 9.72 0.92 7.97
C ALA A 119 8.22 0.92 7.64
N ARG A 120 7.37 1.40 8.57
CA ARG A 120 5.94 1.53 8.35
C ARG A 120 5.64 2.57 7.27
N ILE A 121 6.25 3.76 7.35
CA ILE A 121 6.10 4.84 6.33
C ILE A 121 6.55 4.33 4.96
N SER A 122 7.72 3.68 4.87
CA SER A 122 8.24 3.13 3.63
C SER A 122 7.27 2.11 3.01
N HIS A 123 6.69 1.25 3.83
CA HIS A 123 5.74 0.23 3.37
C HIS A 123 4.44 0.87 2.89
N SER A 124 3.79 1.73 3.69
CA SER A 124 2.52 2.35 3.31
C SER A 124 2.66 3.20 2.06
N GLN A 125 3.66 4.09 2.01
CA GLN A 125 3.86 4.95 0.85
C GLN A 125 4.29 4.19 -0.41
N GLY A 126 5.01 3.06 -0.25
CA GLY A 126 5.29 2.15 -1.36
C GLY A 126 4.01 1.49 -1.93
N GLU A 127 3.07 1.08 -1.08
CA GLU A 127 1.77 0.56 -1.52
C GLU A 127 0.92 1.65 -2.19
N GLU A 128 0.92 2.86 -1.63
CA GLU A 128 0.22 4.02 -2.16
C GLU A 128 0.73 4.41 -3.55
N ILE A 129 2.06 4.41 -3.77
CA ILE A 129 2.66 4.60 -5.10
C ILE A 129 2.14 3.55 -6.09
N ARG A 130 2.10 2.27 -5.70
CA ARG A 130 1.59 1.20 -6.55
C ARG A 130 0.10 1.36 -6.85
N PHE A 131 -0.68 1.79 -5.87
CA PHE A 131 -2.10 2.08 -6.08
C PHE A 131 -2.29 3.20 -7.11
N MET A 132 -1.61 4.34 -6.93
CA MET A 132 -1.70 5.49 -7.83
C MET A 132 -1.27 5.13 -9.26
N ALA A 133 -0.18 4.36 -9.41
CA ALA A 133 0.27 3.90 -10.72
C ALA A 133 -0.78 3.02 -11.42
N ARG A 134 -1.40 2.08 -10.70
CA ARG A 134 -2.49 1.26 -11.26
C ARG A 134 -3.73 2.09 -11.59
N TRP A 135 -4.06 3.08 -10.77
CA TRP A 135 -5.19 3.97 -11.02
C TRP A 135 -5.00 4.77 -12.32
N LEU A 136 -3.80 5.30 -12.56
CA LEU A 136 -3.43 6.01 -13.79
C LEU A 136 -3.46 5.08 -15.00
N ASP A 137 -2.81 3.91 -14.91
CA ASP A 137 -2.75 2.92 -15.98
C ASP A 137 -4.14 2.44 -16.42
N ALA A 138 -5.02 2.12 -15.45
CA ALA A 138 -6.40 1.72 -15.72
C ALA A 138 -7.23 2.79 -16.45
N ARG A 139 -6.77 4.03 -16.43
CA ARG A 139 -7.41 5.18 -17.08
C ARG A 139 -6.67 5.64 -18.33
N GLY A 140 -5.59 4.94 -18.71
CA GLY A 140 -4.77 5.25 -19.88
C GLY A 140 -3.95 6.54 -19.70
N GLU A 141 -3.68 6.94 -18.47
CA GLU A 141 -2.87 8.10 -18.13
C GLU A 141 -1.41 7.69 -17.83
N PRO A 142 -0.42 8.48 -18.25
CA PRO A 142 0.97 8.20 -17.94
C PRO A 142 1.21 8.30 -16.42
N VAL A 143 2.06 7.42 -15.89
CA VAL A 143 2.42 7.42 -14.45
C VAL A 143 3.29 8.62 -14.09
N THR A 144 4.07 9.12 -15.03
CA THR A 144 4.89 10.33 -14.87
C THR A 144 4.27 11.48 -15.64
N GLN A 145 4.32 12.68 -15.06
CA GLN A 145 3.99 13.85 -15.87
C GLN A 145 4.92 13.89 -17.07
N PRO A 146 4.40 14.07 -18.29
CA PRO A 146 5.25 14.32 -19.43
C PRO A 146 6.13 15.55 -19.12
N MET A 147 7.44 15.36 -19.13
CA MET A 147 8.39 16.49 -19.11
C MET A 147 8.37 17.16 -20.49
N GLY A 148 7.20 17.51 -20.94
CA GLY A 148 6.98 18.11 -22.23
C GLY A 148 6.07 19.32 -22.08
N ASP A 149 6.55 20.44 -22.55
CA ASP A 149 5.90 21.72 -22.73
C ASP A 149 5.89 22.73 -21.57
N MET A 150 6.90 22.72 -20.71
CA MET A 150 7.31 23.99 -20.09
C MET A 150 8.41 24.70 -20.89
N SER A 151 8.61 24.39 -22.15
CA SER A 151 9.23 25.32 -23.09
C SER A 151 8.18 26.35 -23.53
N MET A 152 7.60 27.09 -22.61
CA MET A 152 7.16 28.42 -22.88
C MET A 152 8.44 29.19 -23.10
N ASP A 153 8.77 29.45 -24.38
CA ASP A 153 9.67 30.51 -24.80
C ASP A 153 9.15 31.86 -24.25
N MET A 154 9.47 32.11 -23.00
CA MET A 154 9.34 33.42 -22.37
C MET A 154 10.72 34.08 -22.52
N PRO A 155 10.90 35.02 -23.48
CA PRO A 155 12.15 35.72 -23.63
C PRO A 155 12.43 36.53 -22.36
N GLY A 156 13.48 36.15 -21.62
CA GLY A 156 13.92 36.88 -20.44
C GLY A 156 13.86 36.17 -19.11
N MET A 157 13.45 34.91 -19.02
CA MET A 157 13.60 34.12 -17.79
C MET A 157 15.01 33.53 -17.70
N ASP A 158 15.72 33.93 -16.67
CA ASP A 158 17.01 33.37 -16.29
C ASP A 158 16.85 31.88 -15.93
N MET A 159 17.25 30.98 -16.85
CA MET A 159 17.18 29.53 -16.72
C MET A 159 18.15 29.00 -15.65
N SER A 160 18.95 29.85 -14.99
CA SER A 160 19.80 29.46 -13.86
C SER A 160 19.02 29.19 -12.56
N ASN A 161 17.75 29.57 -12.52
CA ASN A 161 16.85 29.40 -11.36
C ASN A 161 15.78 28.32 -11.63
N HIS A 162 16.17 27.17 -12.21
CA HIS A 162 15.37 25.95 -12.16
C HIS A 162 15.33 25.44 -10.72
N SER A 163 14.79 26.22 -9.80
CA SER A 163 14.07 25.69 -8.68
C SER A 163 12.90 24.94 -9.31
N GLN A 164 13.08 23.63 -9.58
CA GLN A 164 11.94 22.73 -9.76
C GLN A 164 10.92 23.21 -8.75
N MET A 165 9.73 23.62 -9.20
CA MET A 165 8.67 24.01 -8.27
C MET A 165 8.42 22.80 -7.40
N LEU A 166 9.07 22.76 -6.24
CA LEU A 166 8.91 21.66 -5.28
C LEU A 166 7.45 21.64 -4.91
N MET A 167 6.85 20.45 -4.99
CA MET A 167 5.49 20.26 -4.48
C MET A 167 5.45 20.62 -2.99
N PRO A 168 4.30 21.04 -2.47
CA PRO A 168 4.16 21.42 -1.07
C PRO A 168 4.81 20.38 -0.13
N GLY A 169 5.63 20.84 0.80
CA GLY A 169 6.26 20.00 1.82
C GLY A 169 7.47 19.18 1.38
N MET A 170 7.75 19.01 0.10
CA MET A 170 8.96 18.31 -0.32
C MET A 170 10.22 18.97 0.23
N LEU A 171 11.19 18.16 0.62
CA LEU A 171 12.49 18.63 1.03
C LEU A 171 13.26 19.14 -0.19
N THR A 172 13.91 20.28 -0.01
CA THR A 172 14.85 20.82 -1.00
C THR A 172 16.08 19.91 -1.15
N ALA A 173 16.81 20.03 -2.26
CA ALA A 173 18.07 19.31 -2.46
C ALA A 173 19.03 19.53 -1.28
N ARG A 174 19.13 20.77 -0.78
CA ARG A 174 19.97 21.11 0.39
C ARG A 174 19.54 20.38 1.66
N GLN A 175 18.23 20.27 1.92
CA GLN A 175 17.70 19.54 3.08
C GLN A 175 17.97 18.02 2.94
N MET A 176 17.75 17.45 1.75
CA MET A 176 18.09 16.07 1.47
C MET A 176 19.59 15.78 1.64
N ASP A 177 20.47 16.67 1.18
CA ASP A 177 21.90 16.53 1.37
C ASP A 177 22.32 16.62 2.84
N ALA A 178 21.67 17.49 3.61
CA ALA A 178 21.91 17.55 5.06
C ALA A 178 21.48 16.24 5.72
N LEU A 179 20.32 15.70 5.35
CA LEU A 179 19.83 14.42 5.87
C LEU A 179 20.76 13.25 5.53
N ARG A 180 21.25 13.16 4.29
CA ARG A 180 22.21 12.12 3.86
C ARG A 180 23.55 12.18 4.58
N LYS A 181 23.98 13.35 5.05
CA LYS A 181 25.25 13.53 5.77
C LYS A 181 25.13 13.30 7.27
N ALA A 182 23.96 13.55 7.84
CA ALA A 182 23.72 13.43 9.28
C ALA A 182 23.73 11.98 9.75
N LYS A 183 24.09 11.75 11.01
CA LYS A 183 24.06 10.43 11.69
C LYS A 183 23.54 10.58 13.13
N GLY A 184 23.07 9.48 13.69
CA GLY A 184 22.60 9.42 15.08
C GLY A 184 21.53 10.44 15.38
N ALA A 185 21.63 11.13 16.52
CA ALA A 185 20.60 12.07 16.98
C ALA A 185 20.33 13.23 16.02
N GLU A 186 21.36 13.68 15.27
CA GLU A 186 21.15 14.73 14.28
C GLU A 186 20.33 14.22 13.09
N PHE A 187 20.61 13.01 12.60
CA PHE A 187 19.77 12.36 11.59
C PHE A 187 18.32 12.21 12.09
N ASP A 188 18.13 11.71 13.30
CA ASP A 188 16.81 11.51 13.90
C ASP A 188 16.00 12.81 13.89
N ARG A 189 16.62 13.90 14.32
CA ARG A 189 15.99 15.23 14.33
C ARG A 189 15.65 15.74 12.94
N LEU A 190 16.59 15.65 12.00
CA LEU A 190 16.38 16.10 10.61
C LEU A 190 15.34 15.26 9.90
N PHE A 191 15.35 13.93 10.11
CA PHE A 191 14.36 13.02 9.57
C PHE A 191 12.95 13.36 10.08
N LEU A 192 12.76 13.45 11.39
CA LEU A 192 11.46 13.74 12.00
C LEU A 192 10.92 15.10 11.54
N THR A 193 11.72 16.15 11.57
CA THR A 193 11.29 17.49 11.14
C THR A 193 11.01 17.54 9.64
N GLY A 194 11.86 16.91 8.84
CA GLY A 194 11.67 16.83 7.39
C GLY A 194 10.44 16.01 7.00
N MET A 195 10.20 14.90 7.66
CA MET A 195 9.04 14.05 7.37
C MET A 195 7.72 14.70 7.84
N ILE A 196 7.72 15.46 8.95
CA ILE A 196 6.57 16.28 9.36
C ILE A 196 6.27 17.34 8.29
N GLN A 197 7.30 18.03 7.79
CA GLN A 197 7.16 19.00 6.69
C GLN A 197 6.56 18.32 5.45
N HIS A 198 7.09 17.17 5.07
CA HIS A 198 6.68 16.39 3.91
C HIS A 198 5.20 15.96 4.02
N HIS A 199 4.81 15.34 5.11
CA HIS A 199 3.43 14.93 5.35
C HIS A 199 2.45 16.10 5.38
N THR A 200 2.85 17.22 5.99
CA THR A 200 2.03 18.46 5.97
C THR A 200 1.80 18.93 4.53
N GLY A 201 2.81 18.81 3.67
CA GLY A 201 2.67 19.13 2.25
C GLY A 201 1.68 18.24 1.51
N ALA A 202 1.68 16.93 1.79
CA ALA A 202 0.70 16.01 1.22
C ALA A 202 -0.74 16.39 1.62
N LEU A 203 -0.97 16.81 2.87
CA LEU A 203 -2.27 17.31 3.32
C LEU A 203 -2.71 18.56 2.55
N VAL A 204 -1.76 19.46 2.21
CA VAL A 204 -2.04 20.61 1.34
C VAL A 204 -2.44 20.14 -0.05
N MET A 205 -1.75 19.17 -0.64
CA MET A 205 -2.08 18.63 -1.96
C MET A 205 -3.48 17.98 -1.98
N VAL A 206 -3.85 17.23 -0.92
CA VAL A 206 -5.20 16.67 -0.77
C VAL A 206 -6.25 17.78 -0.69
N LYS A 207 -5.98 18.80 0.10
CA LYS A 207 -6.88 19.96 0.20
C LYS A 207 -7.07 20.65 -1.16
N ASP A 208 -5.99 20.91 -1.89
CA ASP A 208 -6.03 21.56 -3.21
C ASP A 208 -6.83 20.74 -4.24
N LEU A 209 -6.75 19.39 -4.15
CA LEU A 209 -7.56 18.52 -4.97
C LEU A 209 -9.05 18.77 -4.73
N PHE A 210 -9.47 18.75 -3.48
CA PHE A 210 -10.91 18.92 -3.13
C PHE A 210 -11.42 20.37 -3.24
N ASP A 211 -10.55 21.34 -3.16
CA ASP A 211 -10.90 22.75 -3.43
C ASP A 211 -11.10 23.02 -4.93
N THR A 212 -10.69 22.10 -5.80
CA THR A 212 -10.82 22.25 -7.25
C THR A 212 -12.19 21.73 -7.71
N ALA A 213 -13.00 22.60 -8.32
CA ALA A 213 -14.32 22.23 -8.80
C ALA A 213 -14.27 21.07 -9.80
N GLY A 214 -15.04 20.03 -9.53
CA GLY A 214 -15.13 18.82 -10.37
C GLY A 214 -14.02 17.81 -10.17
N ALA A 215 -13.01 18.08 -9.31
CA ALA A 215 -11.99 17.11 -8.93
C ALA A 215 -12.43 16.25 -7.74
N GLY A 216 -11.76 15.11 -7.55
CA GLY A 216 -12.00 14.22 -6.41
C GLY A 216 -13.35 13.48 -6.46
N GLN A 217 -14.01 13.41 -7.62
CA GLN A 217 -15.32 12.75 -7.79
C GLN A 217 -15.20 11.24 -8.07
N ASP A 218 -14.03 10.75 -8.43
CA ASP A 218 -13.77 9.32 -8.60
C ASP A 218 -13.77 8.64 -7.22
N ALA A 219 -14.55 7.56 -7.06
CA ALA A 219 -14.74 6.91 -5.77
C ALA A 219 -13.45 6.27 -5.21
N GLU A 220 -12.60 5.71 -6.08
CA GLU A 220 -11.32 5.14 -5.68
C GLU A 220 -10.34 6.23 -5.23
N LEU A 221 -10.29 7.34 -5.99
CA LEU A 221 -9.49 8.51 -5.64
C LEU A 221 -9.95 9.13 -4.33
N PHE A 222 -11.25 9.28 -4.14
CA PHE A 222 -11.83 9.83 -2.90
C PHE A 222 -11.46 8.98 -1.68
N SER A 223 -11.64 7.66 -1.78
CA SER A 223 -11.28 6.74 -0.70
C SER A 223 -9.78 6.82 -0.40
N PHE A 224 -8.94 6.73 -1.42
CA PHE A 224 -7.50 6.82 -1.32
C PHE A 224 -7.04 8.12 -0.63
N THR A 225 -7.55 9.27 -1.07
CA THR A 225 -7.16 10.56 -0.50
C THR A 225 -7.61 10.75 0.94
N THR A 226 -8.76 10.16 1.32
CA THR A 226 -9.24 10.14 2.70
C THR A 226 -8.31 9.30 3.59
N ASP A 227 -7.84 8.16 3.09
CA ASP A 227 -6.89 7.30 3.81
C ASP A 227 -5.53 7.98 3.95
N VAL A 228 -5.03 8.64 2.89
CA VAL A 228 -3.80 9.45 2.94
C VAL A 228 -3.92 10.58 3.97
N ASP A 229 -5.01 11.35 3.97
CA ASP A 229 -5.22 12.45 4.92
C ASP A 229 -5.19 11.94 6.38
N SER A 230 -5.97 10.90 6.66
CA SER A 230 -6.09 10.36 8.02
C SER A 230 -4.79 9.71 8.52
N GLY A 231 -4.14 8.93 7.67
CA GLY A 231 -2.88 8.25 7.95
C GLY A 231 -1.74 9.23 8.21
N GLN A 232 -1.56 10.21 7.32
CA GLN A 232 -0.47 11.17 7.47
C GLN A 232 -0.66 12.11 8.66
N ARG A 233 -1.91 12.48 9.01
CA ARG A 233 -2.19 13.20 10.27
C ARG A 233 -1.82 12.37 11.49
N ALA A 234 -2.08 11.07 11.49
CA ALA A 234 -1.69 10.19 12.58
C ALA A 234 -0.17 10.08 12.70
N GLU A 235 0.54 9.96 11.59
CA GLU A 235 2.01 9.90 11.57
C GLU A 235 2.67 11.22 11.99
N ILE A 236 2.12 12.37 11.59
CA ILE A 236 2.57 13.68 12.07
C ILE A 236 2.51 13.73 13.61
N ARG A 237 1.41 13.29 14.23
CA ARG A 237 1.27 13.28 15.69
C ARG A 237 2.32 12.39 16.36
N ILE A 238 2.58 11.20 15.79
CA ILE A 238 3.62 10.29 16.30
C ILE A 238 4.99 10.95 16.21
N MET A 239 5.32 11.56 15.07
CA MET A 239 6.61 12.22 14.87
C MET A 239 6.79 13.43 15.79
N GLN A 240 5.75 14.23 16.00
CA GLN A 240 5.77 15.35 16.95
C GLN A 240 6.06 14.89 18.38
N ASN A 241 5.45 13.78 18.81
CA ASN A 241 5.73 13.20 20.13
C ASN A 241 7.20 12.73 20.22
N LEU A 242 7.73 12.09 19.16
CA LEU A 242 9.14 11.66 19.16
C LEU A 242 10.11 12.86 19.17
N VAL A 243 9.80 13.96 18.50
CA VAL A 243 10.59 15.21 18.60
C VAL A 243 10.57 15.77 20.02
N GLY A 244 9.42 15.72 20.70
CA GLY A 244 9.29 16.20 22.07
C GLY A 244 10.05 15.36 23.11
N THR A 245 10.18 14.05 22.89
CA THR A 245 10.89 13.13 23.79
C THR A 245 12.41 13.09 23.57
N ASN A 246 12.88 13.56 22.43
CA ASN A 246 14.32 13.62 22.08
C ASN A 246 14.97 14.98 22.45
N ARG A 247 14.30 15.82 23.21
CA ARG A 247 14.82 17.05 23.83
C ARG A 247 15.21 16.78 25.25
#